data_7d1673f8d76c1e411cfd224b775e6aed
#
_entry.id   7d1673f8d76c1e411cfd224b775e6aed
#
_cell.length_a   1.000
_cell.length_b   1.000
_cell.length_c   1.000
_cell.angle_alpha   90.00
_cell.angle_beta   90.00
_cell.angle_gamma   90.00
#
_symmetry.space_group_name_H-M   'P 1'
#
loop_
_entity.id
_entity.type
_entity.pdbx_description
1 polymer ?
#
loop_
_entity_poly.entity_id
_entity_poly.type
_entity_poly.pdbx_seq_one_letter_code
_entity_poly.pdbx_strand_id
1 'polypeptide(L)'
;FEGGKQAVAECYRNIISSGGTPLAITDNLNFGSPEDPEIMGQFVNCIKGIKKACVELNFPVVSGNVSFYNQTDGKSILPTPTIGGVGLIKNISEHTAGKINENDLYYTIGETDTKTTALALLTELSQAPIENVNIKVNLEEEKRNGQFILRLFHEKLISSAHDVSDGGIA
;
A
#
# COMPACT_ATOMS: atom_id res chain seq x y z
N PHE A 1 -11.44 2.61 -6.92
CA PHE A 1 -10.54 3.77 -7.01
C PHE A 1 -9.61 3.84 -5.78
N GLU A 2 -10.17 3.90 -4.55
CA GLU A 2 -9.35 4.00 -3.34
C GLU A 2 -8.44 2.79 -3.12
N GLY A 3 -8.89 1.57 -3.38
CA GLY A 3 -8.05 0.36 -3.29
C GLY A 3 -6.83 0.40 -4.22
N GLY A 4 -6.98 0.94 -5.44
CA GLY A 4 -5.84 1.14 -6.35
C GLY A 4 -4.83 2.16 -5.81
N LYS A 5 -5.29 3.24 -5.17
CA LYS A 5 -4.41 4.20 -4.47
C LYS A 5 -3.69 3.54 -3.31
N GLN A 6 -4.43 2.78 -2.50
CA GLN A 6 -3.90 2.12 -1.32
C GLN A 6 -2.79 1.12 -1.66
N ALA A 7 -2.99 0.28 -2.67
CA ALA A 7 -1.99 -0.70 -3.09
C ALA A 7 -0.65 -0.04 -3.47
N VAL A 8 -0.69 1.11 -4.16
CA VAL A 8 0.52 1.86 -4.50
C VAL A 8 1.13 2.54 -3.28
N ALA A 9 0.30 3.15 -2.41
CA ALA A 9 0.77 3.81 -1.19
C ALA A 9 1.40 2.83 -0.21
N GLU A 10 0.84 1.63 -0.06
CA GLU A 10 1.42 0.57 0.75
C GLU A 10 2.79 0.15 0.24
N CYS A 11 2.91 -0.13 -1.06
CA CYS A 11 4.18 -0.47 -1.67
C CYS A 11 5.23 0.65 -1.48
N TYR A 12 4.82 1.91 -1.58
CA TYR A 12 5.67 3.08 -1.33
C TYR A 12 6.17 3.10 0.13
N ARG A 13 5.28 2.90 1.12
CA ARG A 13 5.65 2.85 2.54
C ARG A 13 6.60 1.71 2.87
N ASN A 14 6.36 0.51 2.32
CA ASN A 14 7.19 -0.68 2.55
C ASN A 14 8.64 -0.48 2.09
N ILE A 15 8.84 0.21 0.96
CA ILE A 15 10.18 0.55 0.50
C ILE A 15 10.84 1.56 1.46
N ILE A 16 10.11 2.58 1.86
CA ILE A 16 10.62 3.64 2.74
C ILE A 16 10.95 3.11 4.13
N SER A 17 10.12 2.24 4.69
CA SER A 17 10.37 1.65 6.01
C SER A 17 11.64 0.80 6.05
N SER A 18 12.08 0.31 4.91
CA SER A 18 13.37 -0.37 4.75
C SER A 18 14.57 0.57 4.53
N GLY A 19 14.35 1.88 4.48
CA GLY A 19 15.36 2.89 4.17
C GLY A 19 15.58 3.14 2.67
N GLY A 20 14.77 2.53 1.81
CA GLY A 20 14.87 2.65 0.36
C GLY A 20 14.15 3.88 -0.20
N THR A 21 14.74 4.52 -1.19
CA THR A 21 14.05 5.54 -1.99
C THR A 21 13.23 4.85 -3.07
N PRO A 22 11.88 5.01 -3.09
CA PRO A 22 11.03 4.41 -4.12
C PRO A 22 11.40 4.95 -5.51
N LEU A 23 11.50 4.06 -6.51
CA LEU A 23 11.88 4.42 -7.89
C LEU A 23 10.78 4.13 -8.90
N ALA A 24 10.23 2.91 -8.89
CA ALA A 24 9.24 2.48 -9.86
C ALA A 24 8.44 1.28 -9.36
N ILE A 25 7.27 1.05 -9.97
CA ILE A 25 6.43 -0.12 -9.72
C ILE A 25 6.26 -0.97 -10.96
N THR A 26 5.95 -2.24 -10.73
CA THR A 26 5.27 -3.14 -11.65
C THR A 26 3.89 -3.48 -11.10
N ASP A 27 2.89 -3.64 -11.94
CA ASP A 27 1.56 -4.06 -11.52
C ASP A 27 1.20 -5.45 -12.08
N ASN A 28 0.36 -6.16 -11.34
CA ASN A 28 -0.28 -7.40 -11.79
C ASN A 28 -1.77 -7.29 -11.44
N LEU A 29 -2.58 -7.03 -12.45
CA LEU A 29 -3.99 -6.72 -12.31
C LEU A 29 -4.84 -7.93 -12.66
N ASN A 30 -5.61 -8.43 -11.68
CA ASN A 30 -6.43 -9.63 -11.85
C ASN A 30 -7.91 -9.27 -11.64
N PHE A 31 -8.72 -9.51 -12.67
CA PHE A 31 -10.14 -9.16 -12.70
C PHE A 31 -10.97 -10.27 -13.36
N GLY A 32 -12.26 -10.24 -13.14
CA GLY A 32 -13.22 -11.13 -13.82
C GLY A 32 -13.39 -10.80 -15.31
N SER A 33 -14.55 -11.12 -15.87
CA SER A 33 -14.82 -10.87 -17.29
C SER A 33 -14.93 -9.38 -17.62
N PRO A 34 -14.18 -8.87 -18.61
CA PRO A 34 -14.29 -7.48 -19.05
C PRO A 34 -15.58 -7.21 -19.84
N GLU A 35 -16.32 -8.25 -20.22
CA GLU A 35 -17.63 -8.16 -20.88
C GLU A 35 -18.73 -7.75 -19.89
N ASP A 36 -18.49 -7.93 -18.60
CA ASP A 36 -19.35 -7.43 -17.53
C ASP A 36 -19.07 -5.94 -17.28
N PRO A 37 -20.05 -5.05 -17.50
CA PRO A 37 -19.85 -3.60 -17.31
C PRO A 37 -19.47 -3.22 -15.88
N GLU A 38 -19.91 -3.95 -14.87
CA GLU A 38 -19.56 -3.69 -13.48
C GLU A 38 -18.07 -3.99 -13.22
N ILE A 39 -17.60 -5.15 -13.68
CA ILE A 39 -16.19 -5.56 -13.57
C ILE A 39 -15.30 -4.61 -14.35
N MET A 40 -15.69 -4.22 -15.56
CA MET A 40 -14.96 -3.23 -16.33
C MET A 40 -14.94 -1.86 -15.63
N GLY A 41 -16.02 -1.46 -14.99
CA GLY A 41 -16.08 -0.26 -14.15
C GLY A 41 -15.11 -0.33 -12.97
N GLN A 42 -15.02 -1.47 -12.28
CA GLN A 42 -14.07 -1.72 -11.20
C GLN A 42 -12.61 -1.62 -11.70
N PHE A 43 -12.29 -2.25 -12.84
CA PHE A 43 -10.97 -2.19 -13.46
C PHE A 43 -10.57 -0.75 -13.81
N VAL A 44 -11.42 -0.01 -14.51
CA VAL A 44 -11.16 1.39 -14.89
C VAL A 44 -10.93 2.26 -13.64
N ASN A 45 -11.73 2.09 -12.60
CA ASN A 45 -11.57 2.84 -11.37
C ASN A 45 -10.28 2.46 -10.62
N CYS A 46 -9.89 1.19 -10.63
CA CYS A 46 -8.62 0.73 -10.08
C CYS A 46 -7.44 1.41 -10.78
N ILE A 47 -7.39 1.38 -12.12
CA ILE A 47 -6.35 2.05 -12.93
C ILE A 47 -6.29 3.55 -12.64
N LYS A 48 -7.44 4.21 -12.53
CA LYS A 48 -7.47 5.65 -12.17
C LYS A 48 -6.88 5.91 -10.78
N GLY A 49 -7.12 5.01 -9.83
CA GLY A 49 -6.53 5.08 -8.48
C GLY A 49 -5.02 4.91 -8.50
N ILE A 50 -4.53 3.87 -9.18
CA ILE A 50 -3.10 3.59 -9.36
C ILE A 50 -2.42 4.80 -10.04
N LYS A 51 -2.98 5.28 -11.16
CA LYS A 51 -2.45 6.45 -11.86
C LYS A 51 -2.31 7.66 -10.93
N LYS A 52 -3.37 7.96 -10.15
CA LYS A 52 -3.34 9.10 -9.23
C LYS A 52 -2.21 8.95 -8.21
N ALA A 53 -2.07 7.79 -7.58
CA ALA A 53 -1.02 7.55 -6.61
C ALA A 53 0.38 7.62 -7.24
N CYS A 54 0.58 7.01 -8.41
CA CYS A 54 1.86 7.04 -9.12
C CYS A 54 2.32 8.47 -9.45
N VAL A 55 1.39 9.32 -9.90
CA VAL A 55 1.69 10.72 -10.22
C VAL A 55 2.03 11.52 -8.96
N GLU A 56 1.21 11.43 -7.91
CA GLU A 56 1.40 12.19 -6.68
C GLU A 56 2.66 11.79 -5.92
N LEU A 57 2.94 10.49 -5.86
CA LEU A 57 4.11 9.94 -5.16
C LEU A 57 5.38 9.96 -6.02
N ASN A 58 5.30 10.35 -7.30
CA ASN A 58 6.39 10.25 -8.27
C ASN A 58 6.96 8.82 -8.34
N PHE A 59 6.08 7.85 -8.46
CA PHE A 59 6.37 6.42 -8.39
C PHE A 59 5.78 5.70 -9.61
N PRO A 60 6.43 5.82 -10.80
CA PRO A 60 5.87 5.43 -12.08
C PRO A 60 5.77 3.91 -12.26
N VAL A 61 4.77 3.49 -13.03
CA VAL A 61 4.67 2.11 -13.54
C VAL A 61 5.66 1.95 -14.70
N VAL A 62 6.54 0.95 -14.63
CA VAL A 62 7.53 0.63 -15.67
C VAL A 62 7.25 -0.71 -16.34
N SER A 63 6.44 -1.55 -15.74
CA SER A 63 6.06 -2.85 -16.28
C SER A 63 4.75 -3.31 -15.62
N GLY A 64 4.13 -4.34 -16.17
CA GLY A 64 2.95 -4.95 -15.56
C GLY A 64 2.26 -5.92 -16.50
N ASN A 65 1.21 -6.56 -15.97
CA ASN A 65 0.30 -7.38 -16.76
C ASN A 65 -1.14 -7.25 -16.28
N VAL A 66 -2.06 -7.59 -17.17
CA VAL A 66 -3.49 -7.69 -16.86
C VAL A 66 -3.96 -9.10 -17.18
N SER A 67 -4.69 -9.70 -16.23
CA SER A 67 -5.37 -10.97 -16.37
C SER A 67 -6.87 -10.75 -16.19
N PHE A 68 -7.64 -11.14 -17.21
CA PHE A 68 -9.10 -11.11 -17.21
C PHE A 68 -9.69 -12.51 -17.19
N TYR A 69 -11.02 -12.60 -17.10
CA TYR A 69 -11.79 -13.84 -17.06
C TYR A 69 -11.45 -14.74 -15.87
N ASN A 70 -10.92 -14.15 -14.78
CA ASN A 70 -10.64 -14.92 -13.57
C ASN A 70 -11.94 -15.17 -12.81
N GLN A 71 -12.31 -16.44 -12.75
CA GLN A 71 -13.55 -16.87 -12.10
C GLN A 71 -13.44 -18.31 -11.57
N THR A 72 -14.23 -18.62 -10.56
CA THR A 72 -14.39 -19.96 -10.01
C THR A 72 -15.89 -20.25 -9.89
N ASP A 73 -16.35 -21.37 -10.45
CA ASP A 73 -17.76 -21.80 -10.45
C ASP A 73 -18.72 -20.70 -10.96
N GLY A 74 -18.32 -19.99 -12.02
CA GLY A 74 -19.11 -18.91 -12.61
C GLY A 74 -19.14 -17.61 -11.80
N LYS A 75 -18.40 -17.50 -10.70
CA LYS A 75 -18.26 -16.28 -9.91
C LYS A 75 -16.91 -15.63 -10.20
N SER A 76 -16.95 -14.36 -10.54
CA SER A 76 -15.74 -13.55 -10.70
C SER A 76 -14.98 -13.44 -9.38
N ILE A 77 -13.64 -13.41 -9.47
CA ILE A 77 -12.80 -13.05 -8.32
C ILE A 77 -13.05 -11.60 -7.90
N LEU A 78 -12.68 -11.28 -6.68
CA LEU A 78 -12.63 -9.87 -6.26
C LEU A 78 -11.56 -9.12 -7.07
N PRO A 79 -11.74 -7.80 -7.32
CA PRO A 79 -10.73 -6.97 -7.95
C PRO A 79 -9.41 -7.05 -7.18
N THR A 80 -8.36 -7.58 -7.80
CA THR A 80 -7.09 -7.86 -7.12
C THR A 80 -5.91 -7.22 -7.85
N PRO A 81 -5.61 -5.94 -7.60
CA PRO A 81 -4.35 -5.33 -8.01
C PRO A 81 -3.24 -5.76 -7.05
N THR A 82 -2.14 -6.26 -7.60
CA THR A 82 -0.91 -6.54 -6.87
C THR A 82 0.18 -5.61 -7.36
N ILE A 83 0.85 -4.92 -6.45
CA ILE A 83 1.88 -3.95 -6.78
C ILE A 83 3.23 -4.45 -6.26
N GLY A 84 4.20 -4.57 -7.17
CA GLY A 84 5.58 -4.79 -6.83
C GLY A 84 6.38 -3.50 -6.99
N GLY A 85 7.20 -3.14 -6.01
CA GLY A 85 7.98 -1.91 -6.07
C GLY A 85 9.48 -2.14 -6.08
N VAL A 86 10.19 -1.22 -6.72
CA VAL A 86 11.65 -1.15 -6.71
C VAL A 86 12.08 0.11 -6.01
N GLY A 87 12.95 -0.03 -5.02
CA GLY A 87 13.60 1.07 -4.31
C GLY A 87 15.11 0.94 -4.36
N LEU A 88 15.79 2.05 -4.09
CA LEU A 88 17.25 2.11 -4.05
C LEU A 88 17.74 2.54 -2.66
N ILE A 89 18.58 1.73 -2.06
CA ILE A 89 19.39 2.09 -0.90
C ILE A 89 20.79 2.41 -1.41
N LYS A 90 21.19 3.68 -1.37
CA LYS A 90 22.50 4.12 -1.89
C LYS A 90 23.65 3.56 -1.07
N ASN A 91 23.45 3.48 0.22
CA ASN A 91 24.43 2.95 1.17
C ASN A 91 23.79 1.86 2.02
N ILE A 92 24.25 0.64 1.90
CA ILE A 92 23.70 -0.51 2.62
C ILE A 92 23.73 -0.33 4.15
N SER A 93 24.61 0.51 4.68
CA SER A 93 24.63 0.86 6.11
C SER A 93 23.41 1.66 6.57
N GLU A 94 22.60 2.19 5.65
CA GLU A 94 21.34 2.90 5.91
C GLU A 94 20.13 1.96 5.87
N HIS A 95 20.36 0.68 5.50
CA HIS A 95 19.31 -0.33 5.55
C HIS A 95 18.91 -0.64 7.00
N THR A 96 17.63 -0.81 7.22
CA THR A 96 17.08 -1.28 8.49
C THR A 96 16.33 -2.59 8.27
N ALA A 97 16.58 -3.53 9.17
CA ALA A 97 15.90 -4.83 9.18
C ALA A 97 14.64 -4.84 10.06
N GLY A 98 14.14 -3.68 10.46
CA GLY A 98 12.98 -3.58 11.34
C GLY A 98 13.21 -4.12 12.76
N LYS A 99 14.47 -4.29 13.18
CA LYS A 99 14.79 -4.79 14.53
C LYS A 99 14.52 -3.72 15.57
N ILE A 100 13.79 -4.12 16.58
CA ILE A 100 13.44 -3.34 17.75
C ILE A 100 14.30 -3.81 18.90
N ASN A 101 14.90 -2.88 19.67
CA ASN A 101 15.68 -3.18 20.84
C ASN A 101 14.90 -2.83 22.11
N GLU A 102 15.25 -3.46 23.24
CA GLU A 102 14.52 -3.38 24.51
C GLU A 102 14.38 -1.95 25.08
N ASN A 103 15.32 -1.05 24.73
CA ASN A 103 15.32 0.33 25.21
C ASN A 103 14.98 1.37 24.13
N ASP A 104 14.50 0.95 22.98
CA ASP A 104 14.12 1.87 21.90
C ASP A 104 12.87 2.66 22.30
N LEU A 105 12.84 3.94 21.91
CA LEU A 105 11.66 4.77 22.00
C LEU A 105 10.85 4.64 20.71
N TYR A 106 9.53 4.47 20.83
CA TYR A 106 8.61 4.30 19.73
C TYR A 106 7.86 5.58 19.45
N TYR A 107 7.77 5.92 18.18
CA TYR A 107 7.00 7.06 17.70
C TYR A 107 6.08 6.62 16.57
N THR A 108 4.85 7.08 16.60
CA THR A 108 3.94 6.98 15.47
C THR A 108 4.01 8.25 14.63
N ILE A 109 4.03 8.10 13.31
CA ILE A 109 4.06 9.21 12.35
C ILE A 109 2.82 9.13 11.49
N GLY A 110 2.04 10.21 11.49
CA GLY A 110 0.73 10.28 10.87
C GLY A 110 -0.41 9.95 11.84
N GLU A 111 -1.62 9.99 11.31
CA GLU A 111 -2.84 9.65 12.06
C GLU A 111 -3.25 8.21 11.75
N THR A 112 -3.60 7.45 12.79
CA THR A 112 -4.10 6.08 12.66
C THR A 112 -5.61 6.06 12.84
N ASP A 113 -6.34 5.59 11.83
CA ASP A 113 -7.78 5.38 11.94
C ASP A 113 -8.10 4.04 12.63
N THR A 114 -8.29 4.11 13.94
CA THR A 114 -8.62 2.96 14.77
C THR A 114 -9.99 2.34 14.42
N LYS A 115 -10.90 3.09 13.79
CA LYS A 115 -12.21 2.56 13.37
C LYS A 115 -12.07 1.59 12.23
N THR A 116 -11.23 1.90 11.24
CA THR A 116 -10.98 1.01 10.10
C THR A 116 -10.34 -0.30 10.56
N THR A 117 -9.37 -0.24 11.47
CA THR A 117 -8.72 -1.43 12.04
C THR A 117 -9.71 -2.31 12.80
N ALA A 118 -10.54 -1.71 13.67
CA ALA A 118 -11.56 -2.44 14.42
C ALA A 118 -12.62 -3.09 13.50
N LEU A 119 -13.03 -2.39 12.43
CA LEU A 119 -13.95 -2.92 11.43
C LEU A 119 -13.36 -4.09 10.66
N ALA A 120 -12.10 -4.02 10.25
CA ALA A 120 -11.41 -5.12 9.58
C ALA A 120 -11.38 -6.37 10.47
N LEU A 121 -10.99 -6.23 11.74
CA LEU A 121 -10.98 -7.31 12.71
C LEU A 121 -12.38 -7.89 12.95
N LEU A 122 -13.40 -7.03 13.11
CA LEU A 122 -14.78 -7.47 13.30
C LEU A 122 -15.30 -8.25 12.09
N THR A 123 -14.91 -7.86 10.86
CA THR A 123 -15.29 -8.57 9.63
C THR A 123 -14.65 -9.95 9.58
N GLU A 124 -13.37 -10.04 9.91
CA GLU A 124 -12.67 -11.31 9.97
C GLU A 124 -13.32 -12.25 11.01
N LEU A 125 -13.64 -11.74 12.18
CA LEU A 125 -14.27 -12.52 13.24
C LEU A 125 -15.73 -12.89 12.96
N SER A 126 -16.50 -12.02 12.32
CA SER A 126 -17.94 -12.22 12.04
C SER A 126 -18.21 -12.89 10.69
N GLN A 127 -17.22 -12.97 9.83
CA GLN A 127 -17.35 -13.41 8.42
C GLN A 127 -18.42 -12.61 7.64
N ALA A 128 -18.77 -11.42 8.12
CA ALA A 128 -19.72 -10.54 7.47
C ALA A 128 -18.99 -9.55 6.54
N PRO A 129 -19.54 -9.25 5.35
CA PRO A 129 -18.93 -8.28 4.46
C PRO A 129 -18.91 -6.88 5.11
N ILE A 130 -17.78 -6.18 4.99
CA ILE A 130 -17.72 -4.78 5.41
C ILE A 130 -18.47 -3.95 4.38
N GLU A 131 -19.69 -3.53 4.72
CA GLU A 131 -20.39 -2.54 3.93
C GLU A 131 -19.93 -1.15 4.34
N ASN A 132 -19.54 -0.34 3.35
CA ASN A 132 -19.24 1.10 3.49
C ASN A 132 -18.01 1.51 4.30
N VAL A 133 -16.95 0.73 4.33
CA VAL A 133 -15.66 1.23 4.81
C VAL A 133 -15.06 2.16 3.77
N ASN A 134 -15.13 3.46 4.03
CA ASN A 134 -14.56 4.48 3.14
C ASN A 134 -13.09 4.73 3.54
N ILE A 135 -12.22 3.82 3.12
CA ILE A 135 -10.77 3.98 3.30
C ILE A 135 -10.31 5.06 2.33
N LYS A 136 -9.90 6.21 2.85
CA LYS A 136 -9.32 7.28 2.06
C LYS A 136 -7.82 7.32 2.25
N VAL A 137 -7.08 7.28 1.16
CA VAL A 137 -5.62 7.46 1.17
C VAL A 137 -5.30 8.92 0.92
N ASN A 138 -4.62 9.57 1.86
CA ASN A 138 -4.10 10.92 1.71
C ASN A 138 -2.67 10.85 1.13
N LEU A 139 -2.56 10.91 -0.19
CA LEU A 139 -1.29 10.78 -0.90
C LEU A 139 -0.29 11.90 -0.59
N GLU A 140 -0.76 13.11 -0.30
CA GLU A 140 0.10 14.22 0.09
C GLU A 140 0.77 13.94 1.45
N GLU A 141 0.00 13.42 2.38
CA GLU A 141 0.49 13.00 3.69
C GLU A 141 1.44 11.81 3.58
N GLU A 142 1.10 10.80 2.77
CA GLU A 142 1.99 9.67 2.47
C GLU A 142 3.35 10.15 1.98
N LYS A 143 3.36 11.06 1.01
CA LYS A 143 4.59 11.63 0.46
C LYS A 143 5.39 12.39 1.51
N ARG A 144 4.74 13.26 2.27
CA ARG A 144 5.37 14.05 3.34
C ARG A 144 5.99 13.16 4.42
N ASN A 145 5.22 12.19 4.91
CA ASN A 145 5.67 11.27 5.95
C ASN A 145 6.80 10.38 5.44
N GLY A 146 6.70 9.88 4.20
CA GLY A 146 7.77 9.10 3.58
C GLY A 146 9.08 9.87 3.44
N GLN A 147 9.02 11.11 2.97
CA GLN A 147 10.20 11.97 2.88
C GLN A 147 10.81 12.26 4.26
N PHE A 148 9.98 12.44 5.27
CA PHE A 148 10.43 12.64 6.64
C PHE A 148 11.15 11.40 7.19
N ILE A 149 10.61 10.21 7.00
CA ILE A 149 11.25 8.95 7.42
C ILE A 149 12.61 8.75 6.72
N LEU A 150 12.68 8.95 5.40
CA LEU A 150 13.95 8.84 4.66
C LEU A 150 15.01 9.82 5.19
N ARG A 151 14.59 11.02 5.55
CA ARG A 151 15.49 12.01 6.16
C ARG A 151 16.00 11.53 7.52
N LEU A 152 15.13 10.97 8.37
CA LEU A 152 15.53 10.43 9.68
C LEU A 152 16.57 9.30 9.54
N PHE A 153 16.43 8.43 8.53
CA PHE A 153 17.43 7.41 8.22
C PHE A 153 18.75 8.02 7.77
N HIS A 154 18.70 8.97 6.84
CA HIS A 154 19.90 9.63 6.33
C HIS A 154 20.67 10.37 7.43
N GLU A 155 19.96 11.02 8.35
CA GLU A 155 20.54 11.71 9.50
C GLU A 155 20.87 10.75 10.67
N LYS A 156 20.60 9.44 10.52
CA LYS A 156 20.84 8.40 11.55
C LYS A 156 20.15 8.67 12.88
N LEU A 157 18.96 9.26 12.80
CA LEU A 157 18.14 9.60 13.97
C LEU A 157 17.19 8.46 14.38
N ILE A 158 16.99 7.48 13.52
CA ILE A 158 16.20 6.28 13.80
C ILE A 158 17.00 5.03 13.45
N SER A 159 16.78 3.96 14.21
CA SER A 159 17.39 2.63 14.01
C SER A 159 16.51 1.72 13.16
N SER A 160 15.21 1.96 13.15
CA SER A 160 14.23 1.10 12.52
C SER A 160 12.95 1.88 12.20
N ALA A 161 12.22 1.43 11.19
CA ALA A 161 10.87 1.87 10.91
C ALA A 161 10.05 0.68 10.39
N HIS A 162 8.75 0.73 10.64
CA HIS A 162 7.78 -0.21 10.10
C HIS A 162 6.50 0.54 9.73
N ASP A 163 5.85 0.14 8.68
CA ASP A 163 4.54 0.68 8.34
C ASP A 163 3.47 0.08 9.27
N VAL A 164 2.40 0.82 9.49
CA VAL A 164 1.23 0.29 10.20
C VAL A 164 0.37 -0.44 9.17
N SER A 165 0.40 -1.76 9.23
CA SER A 165 -0.28 -2.68 8.30
C SER A 165 -1.07 -3.75 9.06
N ASP A 166 -0.90 -5.02 8.74
CA ASP A 166 -1.57 -6.12 9.40
C ASP A 166 -1.26 -6.16 10.91
N GLY A 167 -2.31 -6.28 11.71
CA GLY A 167 -2.20 -6.24 13.17
C GLY A 167 -2.24 -4.82 13.78
N GLY A 168 -2.14 -3.76 12.99
CA GLY A 168 -2.17 -2.37 13.46
C GLY A 168 -0.88 -1.94 14.15
N ILE A 169 -1.01 -1.21 15.26
CA ILE A 169 0.13 -0.67 16.03
C ILE A 169 0.71 -1.70 17.01
N ALA A 170 -0.07 -2.71 17.39
CA ALA A 170 0.30 -3.68 18.42
C ALA A 170 1.09 -4.86 17.87
#